data_cf91d7b00f19f83ceea4384dd8838be9
#
_entry.id   cf91d7b00f19f83ceea4384dd8838be9
#
_cell.length_a   1.000
_cell.length_b   1.000
_cell.length_c   1.000
_cell.angle_alpha   90.00
_cell.angle_beta   90.00
_cell.angle_gamma   90.00
#
_symmetry.space_group_name_H-M   'P 1'
#
loop_
_entity.id
_entity.type
_entity.pdbx_description
1 polymer ?
#
loop_
_entity_poly.entity_id
_entity_poly.type
_entity_poly.pdbx_seq_one_letter_code
_entity_poly.pdbx_strand_id
1 'polypeptide(L)'
;MIMGKLAKSSFGRWLLLTFPSVFSLGCFKKKGPSEDEVDSASFKMWFVGHGYRNKNGEGSGEVDMKIVTRVMGPEVGYVATPIILVQCALIVLNKREILPKGGVLTPGIVFGPTDLQKRLEENEIYFDVISKNVKL
;
A
#
# COMPACT_ATOMS: atom_id res chain seq x y z
N MET A 1 -18.66 -4.29 19.57
CA MET A 1 -20.14 -4.27 19.52
C MET A 1 -20.79 -2.99 20.09
N ILE A 2 -20.16 -2.27 21.03
CA ILE A 2 -20.68 -1.02 21.63
C ILE A 2 -20.72 0.13 20.62
N MET A 3 -19.66 0.35 19.84
CA MET A 3 -19.59 1.40 18.83
C MET A 3 -20.70 1.32 17.77
N GLY A 4 -21.04 0.11 17.32
CA GLY A 4 -22.11 -0.08 16.34
C GLY A 4 -23.51 0.25 16.87
N LYS A 5 -23.76 0.10 18.17
CA LYS A 5 -25.02 0.53 18.80
C LYS A 5 -25.08 2.05 18.95
N LEU A 6 -23.98 2.69 19.36
CA LEU A 6 -23.88 4.14 19.49
C LEU A 6 -24.02 4.84 18.14
N ALA A 7 -23.42 4.31 17.08
CA ALA A 7 -23.47 4.88 15.74
C ALA A 7 -24.89 4.95 15.13
N LYS A 8 -25.85 4.18 15.64
CA LYS A 8 -27.25 4.17 15.17
C LYS A 8 -28.05 5.39 15.62
N SER A 9 -27.66 6.06 16.71
CA SER A 9 -28.35 7.24 17.23
C SER A 9 -27.57 8.53 16.94
N SER A 10 -28.28 9.65 16.78
CA SER A 10 -27.63 10.96 16.56
C SER A 10 -26.75 11.36 17.73
N PHE A 11 -27.21 11.12 18.95
CA PHE A 11 -26.44 11.36 20.16
C PHE A 11 -25.21 10.46 20.24
N GLY A 12 -25.32 9.18 19.93
CA GLY A 12 -24.20 8.26 19.92
C GLY A 12 -23.12 8.63 18.87
N ARG A 13 -23.53 9.08 17.69
CA ARG A 13 -22.60 9.60 16.67
C ARG A 13 -21.88 10.85 17.15
N TRP A 14 -22.61 11.80 17.73
CA TRP A 14 -22.02 12.99 18.33
C TRP A 14 -20.98 12.63 19.40
N LEU A 15 -21.29 11.69 20.27
CA LEU A 15 -20.39 11.25 21.34
C LEU A 15 -19.11 10.60 20.77
N LEU A 16 -19.24 9.72 19.78
CA LEU A 16 -18.10 9.08 19.12
C LEU A 16 -17.19 10.10 18.41
N LEU A 17 -17.76 11.10 17.75
CA LEU A 17 -17.01 12.15 17.05
C LEU A 17 -16.38 13.18 18.03
N THR A 18 -17.00 13.38 19.19
CA THR A 18 -16.49 14.31 20.19
C THR A 18 -15.32 13.73 20.99
N PHE A 19 -15.39 12.45 21.31
CA PHE A 19 -14.39 11.73 22.12
C PHE A 19 -13.81 10.50 21.42
N PRO A 20 -13.22 10.64 20.23
CA PRO A 20 -12.76 9.49 19.44
C PRO A 20 -11.70 8.68 20.19
N SER A 21 -10.79 9.33 20.90
CA SER A 21 -9.71 8.65 21.64
C SER A 21 -10.20 7.75 22.77
N VAL A 22 -11.30 8.11 23.43
CA VAL A 22 -11.88 7.28 24.50
C VAL A 22 -12.43 5.97 23.91
N PHE A 23 -13.20 6.06 22.84
CA PHE A 23 -13.84 4.90 22.21
C PHE A 23 -12.89 4.02 21.40
N SER A 24 -11.76 4.58 20.95
CA SER A 24 -10.74 3.86 20.18
C SER A 24 -9.53 3.42 21.02
N LEU A 25 -9.59 3.58 22.34
CA LEU A 25 -8.45 3.33 23.23
C LEU A 25 -7.17 4.08 22.81
N GLY A 26 -7.34 5.33 22.32
CA GLY A 26 -6.25 6.18 21.89
C GLY A 26 -5.82 6.03 20.41
N CYS A 27 -6.37 5.03 19.69
CA CYS A 27 -6.01 4.82 18.26
C CYS A 27 -6.42 5.99 17.36
N PHE A 28 -7.56 6.63 17.64
CA PHE A 28 -8.03 7.79 16.88
C PHE A 28 -7.98 9.05 17.76
N LYS A 29 -7.21 10.03 17.33
CA LYS A 29 -7.09 11.35 17.98
C LYS A 29 -7.58 12.42 17.03
N LYS A 30 -8.12 13.54 17.55
CA LYS A 30 -8.46 14.72 16.71
C LYS A 30 -7.24 15.43 16.17
N LYS A 31 -6.13 15.39 16.92
CA LYS A 31 -4.83 15.87 16.51
C LYS A 31 -4.07 14.75 15.84
N GLY A 32 -3.44 15.03 14.70
CA GLY A 32 -2.56 14.08 14.02
C GLY A 32 -1.41 13.59 14.91
N PRO A 33 -0.58 12.68 14.42
CA PRO A 33 0.61 12.22 15.14
C PRO A 33 1.59 13.37 15.37
N SER A 34 2.45 13.24 16.38
CA SER A 34 3.60 14.12 16.57
C SER A 34 4.70 13.78 15.56
N GLU A 35 5.67 14.68 15.39
CA GLU A 35 6.85 14.42 14.54
C GLU A 35 7.60 13.16 15.00
N ASP A 36 7.83 13.00 16.32
CA ASP A 36 8.46 11.80 16.88
C ASP A 36 7.68 10.51 16.59
N GLU A 37 6.32 10.57 16.63
CA GLU A 37 5.47 9.42 16.28
C GLU A 37 5.60 9.08 14.78
N VAL A 38 5.74 10.08 13.91
CA VAL A 38 5.94 9.88 12.46
C VAL A 38 7.33 9.33 12.19
N ASP A 39 8.38 9.92 12.75
CA ASP A 39 9.78 9.54 12.52
C ASP A 39 10.09 8.13 13.01
N SER A 40 9.45 7.70 14.10
CA SER A 40 9.63 6.35 14.66
C SER A 40 8.78 5.28 13.99
N ALA A 41 7.78 5.67 13.18
CA ALA A 41 6.88 4.73 12.54
C ALA A 41 7.45 4.17 11.23
N SER A 42 7.07 2.93 10.95
CA SER A 42 7.37 2.27 9.67
C SER A 42 6.24 1.32 9.31
N PHE A 43 6.16 0.95 8.03
CA PHE A 43 5.22 -0.07 7.59
C PHE A 43 5.93 -1.26 6.96
N LYS A 44 5.30 -2.43 7.06
CA LYS A 44 5.68 -3.66 6.35
C LYS A 44 4.43 -4.35 5.84
N MET A 45 4.38 -4.63 4.54
CA MET A 45 3.30 -5.36 3.89
C MET A 45 3.84 -6.62 3.23
N TRP A 46 3.14 -7.74 3.43
CA TRP A 46 3.49 -9.03 2.86
C TRP A 46 2.45 -9.41 1.83
N PHE A 47 2.92 -9.86 0.67
CA PHE A 47 2.07 -10.34 -0.40
C PHE A 47 2.40 -11.81 -0.66
N VAL A 48 1.38 -12.63 -0.75
CA VAL A 48 1.50 -14.06 -1.10
C VAL A 48 0.75 -14.28 -2.40
N GLY A 49 1.52 -14.50 -3.46
CA GLY A 49 1.00 -14.83 -4.78
C GLY A 49 1.05 -16.34 -5.05
N HIS A 50 0.01 -16.85 -5.67
CA HIS A 50 -0.03 -18.21 -6.19
C HIS A 50 -0.28 -18.13 -7.69
N GLY A 51 0.42 -18.95 -8.48
CA GLY A 51 0.33 -18.88 -9.92
C GLY A 51 0.93 -20.12 -10.60
N TYR A 52 1.13 -20.00 -11.90
CA TYR A 52 1.66 -21.05 -12.74
C TYR A 52 3.05 -20.69 -13.24
N ARG A 53 3.94 -21.68 -13.34
CA ARG A 53 5.30 -21.51 -13.86
C ARG A 53 5.31 -21.18 -15.35
N ASN A 54 4.44 -21.84 -16.11
CA ASN A 54 4.34 -21.64 -17.55
C ASN A 54 3.30 -20.57 -17.91
N LYS A 55 3.70 -19.64 -18.79
CA LYS A 55 2.83 -18.55 -19.28
C LYS A 55 1.56 -19.03 -20.00
N ASN A 56 1.58 -20.22 -20.58
CA ASN A 56 0.49 -20.73 -21.42
C ASN A 56 -0.57 -21.51 -20.65
N GLY A 57 -0.44 -21.68 -19.32
CA GLY A 57 -1.44 -22.39 -18.53
C GLY A 57 -1.64 -23.89 -18.90
N GLU A 58 -0.84 -24.42 -19.82
CA GLU A 58 -0.89 -25.81 -20.29
C GLU A 58 -0.09 -26.71 -19.35
N GLY A 59 -0.51 -26.79 -18.12
CA GLY A 59 -0.05 -27.75 -17.14
C GLY A 59 -1.24 -28.13 -16.28
N SER A 60 -1.23 -29.27 -15.67
CA SER A 60 -2.22 -29.97 -14.84
C SER A 60 -3.38 -29.21 -14.15
N GLY A 61 -3.63 -27.96 -14.46
CA GLY A 61 -4.67 -27.10 -13.85
C GLY A 61 -4.42 -26.75 -12.38
N GLU A 62 -3.37 -27.30 -11.76
CA GLU A 62 -3.01 -27.01 -10.38
C GLU A 62 -1.93 -25.92 -10.31
N VAL A 63 -2.09 -25.04 -9.33
CA VAL A 63 -1.13 -23.98 -9.00
C VAL A 63 0.19 -24.61 -8.54
N ASP A 64 1.26 -24.34 -9.27
CA ASP A 64 2.59 -24.96 -9.07
C ASP A 64 3.66 -23.99 -8.55
N MET A 65 3.32 -22.70 -8.41
CA MET A 65 4.24 -21.67 -7.94
C MET A 65 3.63 -20.84 -6.80
N LYS A 66 4.42 -20.61 -5.76
CA LYS A 66 4.13 -19.64 -4.69
C LYS A 66 5.27 -18.63 -4.60
N ILE A 67 4.92 -17.36 -4.60
CA ILE A 67 5.86 -16.27 -4.37
C ILE A 67 5.44 -15.48 -3.15
N VAL A 68 6.41 -15.10 -2.32
CA VAL A 68 6.20 -14.22 -1.17
C VAL A 68 7.07 -13.00 -1.37
N THR A 69 6.45 -11.84 -1.39
CA THR A 69 7.13 -10.56 -1.49
C THR A 69 6.81 -9.68 -0.29
N ARG A 70 7.66 -8.70 -0.02
CA ARG A 70 7.49 -7.73 1.05
C ARG A 70 7.72 -6.33 0.50
N VAL A 71 6.88 -5.38 0.91
CA VAL A 71 7.10 -3.95 0.72
C VAL A 71 7.22 -3.33 2.10
N MET A 72 8.24 -2.48 2.29
CA MET A 72 8.48 -1.79 3.55
C MET A 72 8.99 -0.38 3.31
N GLY A 73 8.75 0.49 4.27
CA GLY A 73 9.17 1.88 4.20
C GLY A 73 8.89 2.65 5.48
N PRO A 74 9.14 3.97 5.47
CA PRO A 74 8.84 4.86 6.58
C PRO A 74 7.33 4.97 6.83
N GLU A 75 6.92 5.86 7.70
CA GLU A 75 5.50 6.07 8.04
C GLU A 75 4.64 6.22 6.78
N VAL A 76 3.54 5.47 6.72
CA VAL A 76 2.78 5.25 5.47
C VAL A 76 2.00 6.48 4.99
N GLY A 77 1.47 7.29 5.92
CA GLY A 77 0.55 8.40 5.61
C GLY A 77 1.26 9.70 5.30
N TYR A 78 2.18 10.09 6.15
CA TYR A 78 2.82 11.41 6.13
C TYR A 78 4.17 11.41 5.41
N VAL A 79 4.83 10.26 5.25
CA VAL A 79 6.15 10.14 4.61
C VAL A 79 6.07 9.34 3.32
N ALA A 80 5.71 8.06 3.37
CA ALA A 80 5.72 7.20 2.18
C ALA A 80 4.70 7.64 1.12
N THR A 81 3.48 8.04 1.51
CA THR A 81 2.45 8.47 0.56
C THR A 81 2.86 9.71 -0.25
N PRO A 82 3.37 10.81 0.35
CA PRO A 82 3.92 11.93 -0.40
C PRO A 82 5.07 11.56 -1.32
N ILE A 83 6.00 10.70 -0.90
CA ILE A 83 7.10 10.20 -1.73
C ILE A 83 6.54 9.52 -2.98
N ILE A 84 5.63 8.57 -2.81
CA ILE A 84 5.01 7.83 -3.93
C ILE A 84 4.32 8.80 -4.89
N LEU A 85 3.52 9.74 -4.35
CA LEU A 85 2.79 10.71 -5.17
C LEU A 85 3.74 11.59 -6.00
N VAL A 86 4.78 12.13 -5.38
CA VAL A 86 5.77 12.99 -6.06
C VAL A 86 6.52 12.20 -7.13
N GLN A 87 7.00 11.00 -6.86
CA GLN A 87 7.72 10.19 -7.83
C GLN A 87 6.83 9.80 -9.02
N CYS A 88 5.56 9.45 -8.79
CA CYS A 88 4.59 9.22 -9.85
C CYS A 88 4.37 10.48 -10.71
N ALA A 89 4.20 11.64 -10.08
CA ALA A 89 4.03 12.92 -10.79
C ALA A 89 5.24 13.27 -11.65
N LEU A 90 6.45 13.09 -11.13
CA LEU A 90 7.69 13.32 -11.89
C LEU A 90 7.81 12.40 -13.10
N ILE A 91 7.39 11.14 -13.00
CA ILE A 91 7.36 10.23 -14.14
C ILE A 91 6.35 10.70 -15.19
N VAL A 92 5.14 11.08 -14.77
CA VAL A 92 4.12 11.60 -15.69
C VAL A 92 4.59 12.85 -16.43
N LEU A 93 5.33 13.72 -15.76
CA LEU A 93 5.88 14.93 -16.37
C LEU A 93 7.03 14.64 -17.35
N ASN A 94 7.94 13.75 -16.98
CA ASN A 94 9.22 13.59 -17.68
C ASN A 94 9.26 12.42 -18.67
N LYS A 95 8.29 11.51 -18.63
CA LYS A 95 8.30 10.27 -19.45
C LYS A 95 6.98 10.04 -20.19
N ARG A 96 6.30 11.10 -20.59
CA ARG A 96 4.99 11.03 -21.24
C ARG A 96 4.96 10.17 -22.51
N GLU A 97 6.08 10.10 -23.22
CA GLU A 97 6.22 9.34 -24.48
C GLU A 97 6.12 7.83 -24.31
N ILE A 98 6.47 7.29 -23.12
CA ILE A 98 6.40 5.85 -22.83
C ILE A 98 5.13 5.46 -22.03
N LEU A 99 4.37 6.44 -21.57
CA LEU A 99 3.14 6.21 -20.82
C LEU A 99 1.93 6.00 -21.74
N PRO A 100 0.90 5.28 -21.30
CA PRO A 100 -0.35 5.17 -22.05
C PRO A 100 -0.94 6.55 -22.36
N LYS A 101 -1.50 6.71 -23.57
CA LYS A 101 -2.00 8.00 -24.06
C LYS A 101 -3.25 8.53 -23.35
N GLY A 102 -3.83 7.78 -22.41
CA GLY A 102 -4.97 8.19 -21.62
C GLY A 102 -5.82 6.99 -21.17
N GLY A 103 -6.90 7.28 -20.45
CA GLY A 103 -7.82 6.29 -19.89
C GLY A 103 -7.77 6.23 -18.38
N VAL A 104 -8.60 5.35 -17.80
CA VAL A 104 -8.56 5.00 -16.37
C VAL A 104 -7.79 3.71 -16.24
N LEU A 105 -6.58 3.80 -15.68
CA LEU A 105 -5.61 2.72 -15.62
C LEU A 105 -5.13 2.50 -14.19
N THR A 106 -4.74 1.28 -13.87
CA THR A 106 -4.13 0.99 -12.57
C THR A 106 -2.66 1.48 -12.54
N PRO A 107 -2.13 1.84 -11.37
CA PRO A 107 -0.72 2.25 -11.22
C PRO A 107 0.27 1.22 -11.80
N GLY A 108 0.00 -0.07 -11.66
CA GLY A 108 0.86 -1.13 -12.19
C GLY A 108 0.95 -1.12 -13.72
N ILE A 109 -0.15 -0.79 -14.42
CA ILE A 109 -0.15 -0.66 -15.89
C ILE A 109 0.62 0.59 -16.32
N VAL A 110 0.40 1.70 -15.61
CA VAL A 110 1.01 3.00 -15.97
C VAL A 110 2.49 3.02 -15.66
N PHE A 111 2.88 2.63 -14.46
CA PHE A 111 4.23 2.82 -13.95
C PHE A 111 5.10 1.55 -14.01
N GLY A 112 4.50 0.36 -14.21
CA GLY A 112 5.25 -0.90 -14.28
C GLY A 112 6.40 -0.90 -15.30
N PRO A 113 6.24 -0.33 -16.51
CA PRO A 113 7.33 -0.22 -17.49
C PRO A 113 8.37 0.87 -17.19
N THR A 114 8.18 1.65 -16.11
CA THR A 114 9.04 2.79 -15.77
C THR A 114 10.07 2.44 -14.70
N ASP A 115 10.90 3.41 -14.32
CA ASP A 115 11.86 3.30 -13.23
C ASP A 115 11.27 3.68 -11.85
N LEU A 116 9.93 3.62 -11.68
CA LEU A 116 9.27 4.00 -10.43
C LEU A 116 9.81 3.21 -9.24
N GLN A 117 9.94 1.89 -9.36
CA GLN A 117 10.43 1.04 -8.26
C GLN A 117 11.80 1.51 -7.79
N LYS A 118 12.75 1.73 -8.72
CA LYS A 118 14.10 2.22 -8.38
C LYS A 118 14.05 3.56 -7.65
N ARG A 119 13.21 4.49 -8.11
CA ARG A 119 13.04 5.81 -7.47
C ARG A 119 12.47 5.70 -6.06
N LEU A 120 11.56 4.75 -5.83
CA LEU A 120 11.00 4.50 -4.52
C LEU A 120 12.04 3.88 -3.58
N GLU A 121 12.88 2.96 -4.07
CA GLU A 121 13.98 2.37 -3.30
C GLU A 121 15.05 3.42 -2.92
N GLU A 122 15.35 4.36 -3.82
CA GLU A 122 16.21 5.52 -3.54
C GLU A 122 15.61 6.47 -2.48
N ASN A 123 14.32 6.34 -2.17
CA ASN A 123 13.57 7.10 -1.17
C ASN A 123 13.03 6.19 -0.04
N GLU A 124 13.79 5.16 0.32
CA GLU A 124 13.56 4.29 1.49
C GLU A 124 12.28 3.44 1.43
N ILE A 125 11.68 3.23 0.25
CA ILE A 125 10.57 2.30 0.07
C ILE A 125 11.08 1.08 -0.70
N TYR A 126 11.25 -0.05 0.00
CA TYR A 126 11.92 -1.25 -0.50
C TYR A 126 10.95 -2.34 -0.90
N PHE A 127 11.34 -3.10 -1.94
CA PHE A 127 10.58 -4.21 -2.50
C PHE A 127 11.43 -5.48 -2.50
N ASP A 128 11.09 -6.45 -1.67
CA ASP A 128 11.86 -7.68 -1.49
C ASP A 128 11.09 -8.91 -2.01
N VAL A 129 11.78 -9.79 -2.70
CA VAL A 129 11.31 -11.16 -2.93
C VAL A 129 11.88 -12.04 -1.83
N ILE A 130 11.02 -12.45 -0.89
CA ILE A 130 11.43 -13.24 0.28
C ILE A 130 11.59 -14.70 -0.06
N SER A 131 10.64 -15.26 -0.83
CA SER A 131 10.72 -16.64 -1.30
C SER A 131 9.98 -16.82 -2.61
N LYS A 132 10.50 -17.75 -3.43
CA LYS A 132 9.87 -18.23 -4.65
C LYS A 132 9.98 -19.75 -4.66
N ASN A 133 8.88 -20.42 -4.31
CA ASN A 133 8.81 -21.87 -4.26
C ASN A 133 8.05 -22.37 -5.49
N VAL A 134 8.62 -23.36 -6.16
CA VAL A 134 8.03 -24.06 -7.30
C VAL A 134 7.83 -25.50 -6.87
N LYS A 135 6.62 -26.05 -7.02
CA LYS A 135 6.42 -27.51 -6.89
C LYS A 135 7.11 -28.18 -8.06
N LEU A 136 7.96 -29.15 -7.77
CA LEU A 136 8.61 -30.02 -8.75
C LEU A 136 7.64 -31.10 -9.19
#